data_1624067ccd4e3bf16ef5ef361053a7f2
#
_entry.id   1624067ccd4e3bf16ef5ef361053a7f2
#
_cell.length_a   1.000
_cell.length_b   1.000
_cell.length_c   1.000
_cell.angle_alpha   90.00
_cell.angle_beta   90.00
_cell.angle_gamma   90.00
#
_symmetry.space_group_name_H-M   'P 1'
#
loop_
_entity.id
_entity.type
_entity.pdbx_description
1 polymer ?
#
loop_
_entity_poly.entity_id
_entity_poly.type
_entity_poly.pdbx_seq_one_letter_code
_entity_poly.pdbx_strand_id
1 'polypeptide(L)'
;MKFISILLSLASLSVSAQNSKWLWPIEGAKTGENIVCQPQDRIDKELNIGNLFIAAPEGTTVVAPVDGTIGALYVVANTSLKQSVTYGNDGGTFDKSREKLANDKKLPMGLKYINGSIMLRLADGRKLYISGLRGNIPFKTGQRITKGQKLGTVAYDYRKIAQPHISISVSGKDGKNDDPMTPFGLKTTFKKIAPQVTPKTLTIKQANEDFDFLVSSIKECYPSFDDIISEEKCQQFVSSTKEKLKAPISYNKFYQIVRSTFSLQFLHDSHAWIDTDDPQVTNNYCVPHLFIGSLNGKLIVTQAQMGYEKYIGKEVAAIDGVDAKTLIERLRNVASSMDGDNQSFINAFMLRAWNYLVGNNLTRHLSVIKMADGSVVRDQWIPASQVKGVKPSAGKTAYYQRKYANQEVQYNFAMKGDNVAMLTLSDFCLDEVQMEAIADSLMHHKNVPNLIIDVRNNPGGQIDVCNRLVSWFIDKPTKETNHYDKVNSNGIYQSFVHCMNIPADDKPFEDYVAREGQTGFYSPSSIADVIYPDSSVHYGGRVIILTDETSKSAASDFPAILVRLTES
;
A
#
# COMPACT_ATOMS: atom_id res chain seq x y z
N MET A 1 -53.93 23.00 -73.37
CA MET A 1 -52.60 22.75 -72.72
C MET A 1 -52.61 23.44 -71.40
N LYS A 2 -52.70 22.66 -70.30
CA LYS A 2 -52.72 23.15 -68.91
C LYS A 2 -51.33 22.93 -68.30
N PHE A 3 -50.65 24.01 -67.96
CA PHE A 3 -49.44 23.94 -67.19
C PHE A 3 -49.77 23.77 -65.69
N ILE A 4 -49.29 22.69 -65.09
CA ILE A 4 -49.37 22.45 -63.68
C ILE A 4 -48.05 22.94 -63.09
N SER A 5 -48.08 24.02 -62.32
CA SER A 5 -46.95 24.50 -61.51
C SER A 5 -46.96 23.72 -60.23
N ILE A 6 -45.90 22.93 -59.98
CA ILE A 6 -45.66 22.28 -58.71
C ILE A 6 -44.85 23.27 -57.84
N LEU A 7 -45.51 23.85 -56.86
CA LEU A 7 -44.84 24.57 -55.78
C LEU A 7 -44.19 23.53 -54.83
N LEU A 8 -42.86 23.42 -54.85
CA LEU A 8 -42.14 22.77 -53.83
C LEU A 8 -42.07 23.72 -52.61
N SER A 9 -42.90 23.47 -51.60
CA SER A 9 -42.77 24.08 -50.32
C SER A 9 -41.55 23.43 -49.57
N LEU A 10 -40.48 24.15 -49.53
CA LEU A 10 -39.38 23.86 -48.58
C LEU A 10 -39.93 24.04 -47.18
N ALA A 11 -40.42 22.97 -46.58
CA ALA A 11 -40.63 22.90 -45.14
C ALA A 11 -39.25 22.93 -44.50
N SER A 12 -38.87 24.08 -44.01
CA SER A 12 -37.75 24.21 -43.04
C SER A 12 -38.14 23.40 -41.81
N LEU A 13 -37.64 22.19 -41.73
CA LEU A 13 -37.59 21.44 -40.47
C LEU A 13 -36.68 22.20 -39.52
N SER A 14 -37.27 23.16 -38.81
CA SER A 14 -36.72 23.61 -37.56
C SER A 14 -36.73 22.41 -36.59
N VAL A 15 -35.61 21.69 -36.58
CA VAL A 15 -35.35 20.76 -35.50
C VAL A 15 -35.27 21.63 -34.23
N SER A 16 -36.41 21.78 -33.57
CA SER A 16 -36.43 22.22 -32.20
C SER A 16 -35.58 21.21 -31.46
N ALA A 17 -34.36 21.62 -31.06
CA ALA A 17 -33.58 20.90 -30.09
C ALA A 17 -34.43 20.82 -28.83
N GLN A 18 -35.28 19.79 -28.74
CA GLN A 18 -35.81 19.36 -27.47
C GLN A 18 -34.61 19.20 -26.56
N ASN A 19 -34.56 19.98 -25.47
CA ASN A 19 -33.63 19.84 -24.38
C ASN A 19 -33.74 18.42 -23.82
N SER A 20 -33.14 17.43 -24.51
CA SER A 20 -33.11 16.06 -24.05
C SER A 20 -32.23 16.03 -22.83
N LYS A 21 -32.85 15.84 -21.66
CA LYS A 21 -32.11 15.64 -20.40
C LYS A 21 -30.98 14.66 -20.62
N TRP A 22 -29.83 14.91 -20.01
CA TRP A 22 -28.73 13.98 -20.05
C TRP A 22 -29.13 12.65 -19.40
N LEU A 23 -28.58 11.56 -19.92
CA LEU A 23 -28.70 10.23 -19.30
C LEU A 23 -27.88 10.18 -18.01
N TRP A 24 -28.43 9.56 -16.98
CA TRP A 24 -27.66 9.31 -15.77
C TRP A 24 -26.47 8.39 -16.10
N PRO A 25 -25.24 8.73 -15.66
CA PRO A 25 -24.03 8.06 -16.17
C PRO A 25 -23.75 6.70 -15.55
N ILE A 26 -24.46 6.32 -14.50
CA ILE A 26 -24.33 4.99 -13.86
C ILE A 26 -25.40 4.08 -14.46
N GLU A 27 -24.98 3.00 -15.09
CA GLU A 27 -25.88 2.02 -15.71
C GLU A 27 -26.84 1.41 -14.68
N GLY A 28 -28.12 1.38 -15.01
CA GLY A 28 -29.17 0.83 -14.15
C GLY A 28 -29.64 1.74 -13.01
N ALA A 29 -28.96 2.85 -12.73
CA ALA A 29 -29.36 3.79 -11.71
C ALA A 29 -30.32 4.85 -12.24
N LYS A 30 -31.22 5.34 -11.37
CA LYS A 30 -32.16 6.43 -11.71
C LYS A 30 -31.45 7.78 -11.63
N THR A 31 -31.93 8.74 -12.41
CA THR A 31 -31.42 10.12 -12.38
C THR A 31 -31.49 10.71 -10.96
N GLY A 32 -30.36 11.18 -10.45
CA GLY A 32 -30.24 11.74 -9.10
C GLY A 32 -29.98 10.72 -8.00
N GLU A 33 -29.91 9.44 -8.32
CA GLU A 33 -29.61 8.39 -7.37
C GLU A 33 -28.11 8.39 -7.00
N ASN A 34 -27.81 8.10 -5.73
CA ASN A 34 -26.45 7.96 -5.20
C ASN A 34 -25.55 9.20 -5.32
N ILE A 35 -26.14 10.40 -5.35
CA ILE A 35 -25.33 11.63 -5.25
C ILE A 35 -24.73 11.70 -3.85
N VAL A 36 -23.42 11.74 -3.78
CA VAL A 36 -22.66 11.83 -2.52
C VAL A 36 -22.06 13.22 -2.29
N CYS A 37 -21.90 14.00 -3.36
CA CYS A 37 -21.48 15.38 -3.27
C CYS A 37 -21.97 16.15 -4.51
N GLN A 38 -22.44 17.34 -4.31
CA GLN A 38 -22.87 18.24 -5.39
C GLN A 38 -22.07 19.55 -5.36
N PRO A 39 -22.11 20.36 -6.44
CA PRO A 39 -21.47 21.66 -6.45
C PRO A 39 -21.83 22.50 -5.22
N GLN A 40 -20.85 23.18 -4.66
CA GLN A 40 -20.94 24.02 -3.46
C GLN A 40 -21.12 23.27 -2.12
N ASP A 41 -21.17 21.95 -2.11
CA ASP A 41 -20.99 21.20 -0.88
C ASP A 41 -19.55 21.37 -0.33
N ARG A 42 -19.37 21.15 0.96
CA ARG A 42 -18.04 21.13 1.57
C ARG A 42 -17.64 19.71 1.94
N ILE A 43 -16.46 19.35 1.51
CA ILE A 43 -15.78 18.09 1.88
C ILE A 43 -14.55 18.49 2.69
N ASP A 44 -14.43 18.03 3.92
CA ASP A 44 -13.28 18.32 4.79
C ASP A 44 -12.87 19.82 4.82
N LYS A 45 -13.81 20.71 4.96
CA LYS A 45 -13.63 22.17 4.95
C LYS A 45 -13.37 22.80 3.57
N GLU A 46 -13.09 22.03 2.54
CA GLU A 46 -12.93 22.53 1.19
C GLU A 46 -14.28 22.68 0.48
N LEU A 47 -14.44 23.78 -0.25
CA LEU A 47 -15.62 24.01 -1.08
C LEU A 47 -15.47 23.22 -2.38
N ASN A 48 -16.45 22.36 -2.69
CA ASN A 48 -16.52 21.68 -3.97
C ASN A 48 -16.98 22.65 -5.06
N ILE A 49 -16.06 23.10 -5.89
CA ILE A 49 -16.36 24.05 -6.96
C ILE A 49 -16.65 23.27 -8.25
N GLY A 50 -17.93 23.05 -8.54
CA GLY A 50 -18.42 22.61 -9.85
C GLY A 50 -18.35 21.11 -10.13
N ASN A 51 -18.15 20.24 -9.14
CA ASN A 51 -18.15 18.80 -9.35
C ASN A 51 -19.41 18.14 -8.76
N LEU A 52 -19.95 17.18 -9.50
CA LEU A 52 -21.00 16.26 -9.05
C LEU A 52 -20.36 14.89 -8.85
N PHE A 53 -20.44 14.36 -7.62
CA PHE A 53 -19.92 13.03 -7.30
C PHE A 53 -21.08 12.05 -7.15
N ILE A 54 -20.99 10.93 -7.87
CA ILE A 54 -22.02 9.88 -7.91
C ILE A 54 -21.38 8.57 -7.48
N ALA A 55 -21.82 8.03 -6.34
CA ALA A 55 -21.33 6.76 -5.84
C ALA A 55 -21.93 5.59 -6.61
N ALA A 56 -21.11 4.58 -6.86
CA ALA A 56 -21.53 3.28 -7.32
C ALA A 56 -20.46 2.24 -6.93
N PRO A 57 -20.82 0.96 -6.77
CA PRO A 57 -19.86 -0.08 -6.54
C PRO A 57 -18.74 -0.06 -7.60
N GLU A 58 -17.53 -0.37 -7.19
CA GLU A 58 -16.40 -0.51 -8.10
C GLU A 58 -16.72 -1.53 -9.19
N GLY A 59 -16.29 -1.26 -10.43
CA GLY A 59 -16.63 -2.09 -11.58
C GLY A 59 -18.00 -1.82 -12.22
N THR A 60 -18.86 -0.99 -11.60
CA THR A 60 -20.14 -0.59 -12.20
C THR A 60 -19.91 0.13 -13.52
N THR A 61 -20.68 -0.23 -14.56
CA THR A 61 -20.56 0.41 -15.88
C THR A 61 -20.92 1.89 -15.84
N VAL A 62 -20.06 2.71 -16.44
CA VAL A 62 -20.26 4.13 -16.66
C VAL A 62 -20.58 4.37 -18.14
N VAL A 63 -21.67 5.09 -18.39
CA VAL A 63 -22.14 5.39 -19.76
C VAL A 63 -22.08 6.89 -20.05
N ALA A 64 -21.97 7.24 -21.31
CA ALA A 64 -21.97 8.62 -21.76
C ALA A 64 -23.33 9.29 -21.51
N PRO A 65 -23.35 10.41 -20.74
CA PRO A 65 -24.60 11.13 -20.48
C PRO A 65 -25.23 11.77 -21.72
N VAL A 66 -24.42 12.11 -22.71
CA VAL A 66 -24.77 12.90 -23.88
C VAL A 66 -23.81 12.58 -25.02
N ASP A 67 -24.23 12.87 -26.26
CA ASP A 67 -23.37 12.78 -27.44
C ASP A 67 -22.19 13.78 -27.33
N GLY A 68 -21.03 13.36 -27.81
CA GLY A 68 -19.85 14.22 -27.80
C GLY A 68 -18.71 13.63 -28.62
N THR A 69 -17.59 14.33 -28.59
CA THR A 69 -16.34 13.88 -29.21
C THR A 69 -15.24 13.87 -28.14
N ILE A 70 -14.47 12.81 -28.04
CA ILE A 70 -13.33 12.74 -27.14
C ILE A 70 -12.38 13.91 -27.44
N GLY A 71 -12.24 14.80 -26.50
CA GLY A 71 -11.34 15.95 -26.60
C GLY A 71 -9.99 15.70 -25.94
N ALA A 72 -9.98 14.95 -24.85
CA ALA A 72 -8.76 14.53 -24.15
C ALA A 72 -9.03 13.31 -23.27
N LEU A 73 -7.97 12.57 -22.98
CA LEU A 73 -7.93 11.44 -22.06
C LEU A 73 -6.84 11.71 -21.02
N TYR A 74 -7.17 11.54 -19.75
CA TYR A 74 -6.24 11.82 -18.66
C TYR A 74 -6.07 10.59 -17.76
N VAL A 75 -4.86 10.42 -17.27
CA VAL A 75 -4.54 9.54 -16.14
C VAL A 75 -4.38 10.38 -14.89
N VAL A 76 -5.06 10.03 -13.83
CA VAL A 76 -4.99 10.69 -12.54
C VAL A 76 -4.33 9.76 -11.54
N ALA A 77 -3.17 10.15 -11.04
CA ALA A 77 -2.45 9.42 -10.02
C ALA A 77 -2.53 10.14 -8.67
N ASN A 78 -2.73 9.38 -7.61
CA ASN A 78 -2.86 9.90 -6.26
C ASN A 78 -1.71 9.44 -5.38
N THR A 79 -1.15 10.36 -4.61
CA THR A 79 -0.13 10.05 -3.61
C THR A 79 -0.76 9.80 -2.23
N SER A 80 -0.03 9.17 -1.34
CA SER A 80 -0.42 9.01 0.07
C SER A 80 -0.63 10.34 0.80
N LEU A 81 -0.06 11.44 0.27
CA LEU A 81 -0.22 12.79 0.82
C LEU A 81 -1.47 13.51 0.30
N LYS A 82 -2.42 12.79 -0.31
CA LYS A 82 -3.63 13.36 -0.93
C LYS A 82 -3.35 14.32 -2.09
N GLN A 83 -2.16 14.33 -2.62
CA GLN A 83 -1.82 15.07 -3.81
C GLN A 83 -2.24 14.27 -5.04
N SER A 84 -2.87 14.92 -6.01
CA SER A 84 -3.17 14.31 -7.30
C SER A 84 -2.30 14.90 -8.39
N VAL A 85 -1.76 14.04 -9.22
CA VAL A 85 -1.03 14.42 -10.43
C VAL A 85 -1.84 13.95 -11.63
N THR A 86 -2.10 14.85 -12.56
CA THR A 86 -2.90 14.57 -13.75
C THR A 86 -2.02 14.67 -14.99
N TYR A 87 -2.03 13.61 -15.78
CA TYR A 87 -1.34 13.56 -17.06
C TYR A 87 -2.38 13.58 -18.17
N GLY A 88 -2.32 14.61 -19.00
CA GLY A 88 -3.20 14.77 -20.16
C GLY A 88 -2.44 14.63 -21.46
N ASN A 89 -3.14 14.18 -22.49
CA ASN A 89 -2.64 14.19 -23.85
C ASN A 89 -3.72 14.71 -24.79
N ASP A 90 -3.58 15.95 -25.21
CA ASP A 90 -4.53 16.64 -26.09
C ASP A 90 -4.58 16.08 -27.55
N GLY A 91 -3.92 15.02 -27.84
CA GLY A 91 -3.91 14.39 -29.18
C GLY A 91 -3.59 12.92 -29.14
N GLY A 92 -3.69 12.27 -27.99
CA GLY A 92 -3.25 10.90 -27.82
C GLY A 92 -4.29 9.91 -27.35
N THR A 93 -3.80 8.75 -27.02
CA THR A 93 -4.53 7.66 -26.40
C THR A 93 -4.32 7.70 -24.88
N PHE A 94 -5.13 6.97 -24.15
CA PHE A 94 -4.96 6.74 -22.72
C PHE A 94 -3.56 6.14 -22.41
N ASP A 95 -3.08 5.24 -23.26
CA ASP A 95 -1.76 4.60 -23.11
C ASP A 95 -0.62 5.62 -23.15
N LYS A 96 -0.68 6.63 -24.01
CA LYS A 96 0.34 7.70 -24.02
C LYS A 96 0.33 8.54 -22.74
N SER A 97 -0.82 8.73 -22.13
CA SER A 97 -0.91 9.42 -20.83
C SER A 97 -0.31 8.56 -19.71
N ARG A 98 -0.50 7.25 -19.77
CA ARG A 98 0.12 6.28 -18.86
C ARG A 98 1.64 6.22 -19.02
N GLU A 99 2.11 6.17 -20.26
CA GLU A 99 3.55 6.19 -20.58
C GLU A 99 4.23 7.45 -20.02
N LYS A 100 3.58 8.61 -20.13
CA LYS A 100 4.07 9.84 -19.50
C LYS A 100 4.17 9.72 -17.98
N LEU A 101 3.16 9.12 -17.35
CA LEU A 101 3.15 8.88 -15.91
C LEU A 101 4.31 7.97 -15.51
N ALA A 102 4.49 6.85 -16.21
CA ALA A 102 5.56 5.88 -15.93
C ALA A 102 6.97 6.45 -16.10
N ASN A 103 7.13 7.44 -16.98
CA ASN A 103 8.42 8.07 -17.27
C ASN A 103 8.68 9.36 -16.45
N ASP A 104 7.78 9.77 -15.56
CA ASP A 104 7.97 10.98 -14.75
C ASP A 104 8.81 10.71 -13.51
N LYS A 105 10.10 11.00 -13.60
CA LYS A 105 11.06 10.88 -12.50
C LYS A 105 10.78 11.79 -11.29
N LYS A 106 9.83 12.72 -11.40
CA LYS A 106 9.46 13.64 -10.32
C LYS A 106 8.25 13.17 -9.52
N LEU A 107 7.72 11.99 -9.84
CA LEU A 107 6.59 11.46 -9.10
C LEU A 107 6.99 11.16 -7.66
N PRO A 108 6.25 11.66 -6.68
CA PRO A 108 6.47 11.29 -5.29
C PRO A 108 6.31 9.78 -5.12
N MET A 109 7.20 9.16 -4.36
CA MET A 109 7.01 7.75 -3.94
C MET A 109 5.67 7.60 -3.21
N GLY A 110 4.97 6.49 -3.45
CA GLY A 110 3.69 6.19 -2.78
C GLY A 110 2.44 6.55 -3.57
N LEU A 111 2.49 6.50 -4.90
CA LEU A 111 1.28 6.52 -5.74
C LEU A 111 0.38 5.34 -5.35
N LYS A 112 -0.76 5.66 -4.71
CA LYS A 112 -1.68 4.60 -4.25
C LYS A 112 -2.79 4.30 -5.25
N TYR A 113 -3.17 5.25 -6.12
CA TYR A 113 -4.34 5.08 -7.00
C TYR A 113 -4.11 5.72 -8.35
N ILE A 114 -4.50 5.01 -9.39
CA ILE A 114 -4.57 5.52 -10.75
C ILE A 114 -6.00 5.34 -11.25
N ASN A 115 -6.62 6.43 -11.68
CA ASN A 115 -7.90 6.39 -12.36
C ASN A 115 -7.85 7.15 -13.67
N GLY A 116 -8.79 6.86 -14.54
CA GLY A 116 -8.93 7.51 -15.85
C GLY A 116 -9.94 8.65 -15.80
N SER A 117 -9.74 9.62 -16.69
CA SER A 117 -10.70 10.69 -16.92
C SER A 117 -10.87 10.94 -18.41
N ILE A 118 -12.09 11.16 -18.83
CA ILE A 118 -12.47 11.48 -20.22
C ILE A 118 -12.99 12.91 -20.27
N MET A 119 -12.50 13.71 -21.21
CA MET A 119 -13.12 14.98 -21.58
C MET A 119 -13.83 14.84 -22.91
N LEU A 120 -15.13 15.11 -22.92
CA LEU A 120 -15.97 15.19 -24.13
C LEU A 120 -16.16 16.65 -24.53
N ARG A 121 -15.92 16.95 -25.79
CA ARG A 121 -16.36 18.21 -26.44
C ARG A 121 -17.82 18.02 -26.91
N LEU A 122 -18.69 18.87 -26.42
CA LEU A 122 -20.12 18.83 -26.78
C LEU A 122 -20.42 19.71 -27.99
N ALA A 123 -21.52 19.42 -28.67
CA ALA A 123 -21.93 20.17 -29.86
C ALA A 123 -22.21 21.66 -29.57
N ASP A 124 -22.62 21.99 -28.36
CA ASP A 124 -22.87 23.36 -27.91
C ASP A 124 -21.60 24.11 -27.47
N GLY A 125 -20.43 23.48 -27.59
CA GLY A 125 -19.11 24.05 -27.26
C GLY A 125 -18.68 23.93 -25.81
N ARG A 126 -19.50 23.35 -24.92
CA ARG A 126 -19.11 22.99 -23.57
C ARG A 126 -18.18 21.77 -23.55
N LYS A 127 -17.51 21.59 -22.44
CA LYS A 127 -16.67 20.41 -22.18
C LYS A 127 -17.21 19.67 -20.96
N LEU A 128 -17.42 18.37 -21.11
CA LEU A 128 -17.86 17.47 -20.05
C LEU A 128 -16.67 16.62 -19.62
N TYR A 129 -16.35 16.63 -18.32
CA TYR A 129 -15.31 15.79 -17.74
C TYR A 129 -15.97 14.70 -16.89
N ILE A 130 -15.54 13.47 -17.10
CA ILE A 130 -15.95 12.30 -16.33
C ILE A 130 -14.69 11.64 -15.79
N SER A 131 -14.48 11.67 -14.48
CA SER A 131 -13.30 11.15 -13.79
C SER A 131 -13.70 10.02 -12.85
N GLY A 132 -12.71 9.26 -12.34
CA GLY A 132 -12.97 8.09 -11.51
C GLY A 132 -13.31 6.85 -12.32
N LEU A 133 -12.86 6.80 -13.56
CA LEU A 133 -13.01 5.63 -14.42
C LEU A 133 -11.85 4.67 -14.20
N ARG A 134 -12.21 3.38 -14.16
CA ARG A 134 -11.26 2.27 -14.14
C ARG A 134 -11.16 1.67 -15.53
N GLY A 135 -10.03 1.02 -15.76
CA GLY A 135 -9.88 0.14 -16.89
C GLY A 135 -9.33 0.79 -18.13
N ASN A 136 -9.05 -0.06 -19.04
CA ASN A 136 -8.58 0.32 -20.35
C ASN A 136 -9.64 1.19 -21.02
N ILE A 137 -9.39 2.48 -21.15
CA ILE A 137 -10.28 3.40 -21.86
C ILE A 137 -9.95 3.27 -23.36
N PRO A 138 -10.74 2.51 -24.15
CA PRO A 138 -10.38 2.10 -25.51
C PRO A 138 -10.65 3.20 -26.54
N PHE A 139 -10.58 4.45 -26.14
CA PHE A 139 -10.95 5.58 -27.00
C PHE A 139 -9.72 6.37 -27.46
N LYS A 140 -9.94 7.13 -28.53
CA LYS A 140 -8.94 8.05 -29.10
C LYS A 140 -9.50 9.47 -29.12
N THR A 141 -8.65 10.45 -28.97
CA THR A 141 -9.02 11.85 -29.21
C THR A 141 -9.58 12.02 -30.62
N GLY A 142 -10.68 12.75 -30.76
CA GLY A 142 -11.40 12.91 -32.00
C GLY A 142 -12.49 11.85 -32.25
N GLN A 143 -12.54 10.78 -31.47
CA GLN A 143 -13.57 9.74 -31.60
C GLN A 143 -14.92 10.26 -31.14
N ARG A 144 -15.97 9.99 -31.94
CA ARG A 144 -17.35 10.32 -31.58
C ARG A 144 -17.88 9.31 -30.57
N ILE A 145 -18.58 9.80 -29.57
CA ILE A 145 -19.27 9.06 -28.53
C ILE A 145 -20.75 9.35 -28.61
N THR A 146 -21.58 8.33 -28.50
CA THR A 146 -23.03 8.46 -28.48
C THR A 146 -23.57 8.34 -27.04
N LYS A 147 -24.64 9.04 -26.75
CA LYS A 147 -25.38 8.94 -25.49
C LYS A 147 -25.68 7.47 -25.14
N GLY A 148 -25.40 7.04 -23.95
CA GLY A 148 -25.57 5.66 -23.50
C GLY A 148 -24.41 4.71 -23.84
N GLN A 149 -23.44 5.14 -24.62
CA GLN A 149 -22.27 4.32 -24.93
C GLN A 149 -21.44 4.10 -23.66
N LYS A 150 -20.99 2.87 -23.42
CA LYS A 150 -20.10 2.53 -22.31
C LYS A 150 -18.78 3.30 -22.45
N LEU A 151 -18.38 3.98 -21.38
CA LEU A 151 -17.11 4.74 -21.28
C LEU A 151 -16.04 4.00 -20.50
N GLY A 152 -16.43 3.17 -19.54
CA GLY A 152 -15.56 2.44 -18.63
C GLY A 152 -16.34 1.91 -17.46
N THR A 153 -15.67 1.68 -16.35
CA THR A 153 -16.29 1.27 -15.09
C THR A 153 -15.81 2.17 -13.95
N VAL A 154 -16.57 2.19 -12.86
CA VAL A 154 -16.23 2.96 -11.65
C VAL A 154 -14.93 2.43 -11.05
N ALA A 155 -13.96 3.31 -10.81
CA ALA A 155 -12.77 3.03 -10.04
C ALA A 155 -12.99 3.38 -8.56
N TYR A 156 -12.13 2.86 -7.69
CA TYR A 156 -12.10 3.29 -6.31
C TYR A 156 -11.21 4.52 -6.14
N ASP A 157 -11.77 5.59 -5.57
CA ASP A 157 -11.03 6.83 -5.29
C ASP A 157 -11.32 7.28 -3.85
N TYR A 158 -10.35 7.10 -2.96
CA TYR A 158 -10.47 7.40 -1.53
C TYR A 158 -10.18 8.83 -1.13
N ARG A 159 -9.79 9.69 -2.06
CA ARG A 159 -9.21 11.00 -1.71
C ARG A 159 -10.14 11.92 -0.96
N LYS A 160 -11.41 11.96 -1.35
CA LYS A 160 -12.38 12.92 -0.82
C LYS A 160 -13.63 12.26 -0.26
N ILE A 161 -14.01 11.12 -0.80
CA ILE A 161 -15.23 10.40 -0.44
C ILE A 161 -14.87 8.93 -0.26
N ALA A 162 -15.26 8.35 0.86
CA ALA A 162 -14.91 6.98 1.22
C ALA A 162 -15.59 5.88 0.39
N GLN A 163 -16.45 6.25 -0.55
CA GLN A 163 -17.14 5.31 -1.43
C GLN A 163 -16.56 5.36 -2.84
N PRO A 164 -16.53 4.24 -3.58
CA PRO A 164 -16.27 4.27 -5.00
C PRO A 164 -17.25 5.20 -5.71
N HIS A 165 -16.75 6.07 -6.56
CA HIS A 165 -17.57 7.10 -7.21
C HIS A 165 -16.94 7.60 -8.51
N ILE A 166 -17.76 8.21 -9.33
CA ILE A 166 -17.32 9.05 -10.44
C ILE A 166 -17.50 10.52 -10.11
N SER A 167 -16.69 11.37 -10.71
CA SER A 167 -16.84 12.82 -10.65
C SER A 167 -17.21 13.36 -12.03
N ILE A 168 -18.22 14.21 -12.07
CA ILE A 168 -18.67 14.91 -13.27
C ILE A 168 -18.50 16.41 -13.08
N SER A 169 -17.86 17.07 -14.04
CA SER A 169 -17.84 18.52 -14.13
C SER A 169 -18.06 19.00 -15.55
N VAL A 170 -18.62 20.19 -15.68
CA VAL A 170 -18.91 20.84 -16.97
C VAL A 170 -18.20 22.18 -17.00
N SER A 171 -17.49 22.43 -18.10
CA SER A 171 -16.88 23.73 -18.38
C SER A 171 -17.65 24.39 -19.53
N GLY A 172 -18.09 25.62 -19.30
CA GLY A 172 -18.72 26.46 -20.30
C GLY A 172 -17.78 26.85 -21.44
N LYS A 173 -18.33 27.49 -22.47
CA LYS A 173 -17.54 28.01 -23.61
C LYS A 173 -16.50 29.05 -23.19
N ASP A 174 -16.77 29.78 -22.12
CA ASP A 174 -15.89 30.81 -21.54
C ASP A 174 -14.81 30.23 -20.61
N GLY A 175 -14.78 28.88 -20.48
CA GLY A 175 -13.83 28.19 -19.60
C GLY A 175 -14.20 28.17 -18.12
N LYS A 176 -15.33 28.79 -17.74
CA LYS A 176 -15.82 28.73 -16.35
C LYS A 176 -16.59 27.43 -16.10
N ASN A 177 -16.67 27.06 -14.83
CA ASN A 177 -17.46 25.91 -14.43
C ASN A 177 -18.95 26.20 -14.55
N ASP A 178 -19.66 25.34 -15.29
CA ASP A 178 -21.11 25.28 -15.33
C ASP A 178 -21.63 24.33 -14.25
N ASP A 179 -22.92 24.47 -13.91
CA ASP A 179 -23.58 23.54 -12.99
C ASP A 179 -23.80 22.17 -13.67
N PRO A 180 -23.16 21.10 -13.20
CA PRO A 180 -23.32 19.76 -13.77
C PRO A 180 -24.66 19.09 -13.45
N MET A 181 -25.48 19.66 -12.55
CA MET A 181 -26.78 19.13 -12.13
C MET A 181 -27.89 19.48 -13.14
N THR A 182 -27.85 20.71 -13.63
CA THR A 182 -28.89 21.26 -14.54
C THR A 182 -29.13 20.40 -15.77
N PRO A 183 -28.11 19.86 -16.47
CA PRO A 183 -28.35 19.02 -17.67
C PRO A 183 -29.11 17.72 -17.37
N PHE A 184 -29.05 17.21 -16.15
CA PHE A 184 -29.83 16.06 -15.69
C PHE A 184 -31.27 16.46 -15.26
N GLY A 185 -31.59 17.75 -15.27
CA GLY A 185 -32.86 18.27 -14.77
C GLY A 185 -32.93 18.28 -13.23
N LEU A 186 -31.80 18.28 -12.57
CA LEU A 186 -31.68 18.35 -11.13
C LEU A 186 -31.37 19.80 -10.71
N LYS A 187 -31.73 20.14 -9.48
CA LYS A 187 -31.36 21.42 -8.87
C LYS A 187 -30.28 21.19 -7.84
N THR A 188 -29.25 22.02 -7.85
CA THR A 188 -28.25 22.04 -6.79
C THR A 188 -28.92 22.41 -5.47
N THR A 189 -28.83 21.56 -4.49
CA THR A 189 -29.31 21.81 -3.13
C THR A 189 -28.14 21.78 -2.19
N PHE A 190 -27.94 22.86 -1.43
CA PHE A 190 -26.88 22.88 -0.43
C PHE A 190 -27.20 21.86 0.67
N LYS A 191 -26.44 20.79 0.71
CA LYS A 191 -26.38 19.90 1.87
C LYS A 191 -24.98 19.96 2.43
N LYS A 192 -24.88 20.16 3.73
CA LYS A 192 -23.64 19.92 4.46
C LYS A 192 -23.44 18.40 4.45
N ILE A 193 -22.64 17.89 3.52
CA ILE A 193 -22.24 16.48 3.56
C ILE A 193 -21.27 16.37 4.74
N ALA A 194 -21.69 15.64 5.76
CA ALA A 194 -20.73 15.14 6.71
C ALA A 194 -19.77 14.22 5.94
N PRO A 195 -18.44 14.32 6.11
CA PRO A 195 -17.53 13.33 5.58
C PRO A 195 -18.07 11.97 5.98
N GLN A 196 -18.10 11.02 5.04
CA GLN A 196 -18.48 9.66 5.40
C GLN A 196 -17.44 9.16 6.39
N VAL A 197 -17.83 9.18 7.63
CA VAL A 197 -17.03 8.61 8.71
C VAL A 197 -17.21 7.10 8.59
N THR A 198 -16.13 6.38 8.50
CA THR A 198 -16.10 4.93 8.69
C THR A 198 -17.01 4.61 9.89
N PRO A 199 -17.97 3.70 9.76
CA PRO A 199 -18.93 3.45 10.83
C PRO A 199 -18.17 3.10 12.11
N LYS A 200 -18.44 3.80 13.19
CA LYS A 200 -17.80 3.54 14.49
C LYS A 200 -18.05 2.12 14.98
N THR A 201 -19.13 1.52 14.50
CA THR A 201 -19.56 0.16 14.87
C THR A 201 -20.04 -0.55 13.61
N LEU A 202 -19.50 -1.73 13.36
CA LEU A 202 -19.95 -2.65 12.32
C LEU A 202 -21.04 -3.55 12.89
N THR A 203 -22.07 -3.81 12.11
CA THR A 203 -23.02 -4.87 12.38
C THR A 203 -22.33 -6.23 12.20
N ILE A 204 -22.91 -7.29 12.77
CA ILE A 204 -22.43 -8.66 12.58
C ILE A 204 -22.28 -8.99 11.09
N LYS A 205 -23.30 -8.60 10.29
CA LYS A 205 -23.30 -8.83 8.85
C LYS A 205 -22.12 -8.14 8.16
N GLN A 206 -21.94 -6.82 8.38
CA GLN A 206 -20.85 -6.05 7.79
C GLN A 206 -19.47 -6.63 8.17
N ALA A 207 -19.25 -6.89 9.46
CA ALA A 207 -17.97 -7.43 9.92
C ALA A 207 -17.64 -8.80 9.28
N ASN A 208 -18.63 -9.66 9.10
CA ASN A 208 -18.43 -10.95 8.44
C ASN A 208 -18.25 -10.81 6.93
N GLU A 209 -19.00 -9.94 6.26
CA GLU A 209 -18.86 -9.68 4.82
C GLU A 209 -17.46 -9.11 4.51
N ASP A 210 -16.98 -8.12 5.29
CA ASP A 210 -15.64 -7.54 5.12
C ASP A 210 -14.54 -8.59 5.39
N PHE A 211 -14.73 -9.43 6.39
CA PHE A 211 -13.78 -10.50 6.69
C PHE A 211 -13.77 -11.59 5.60
N ASP A 212 -14.94 -12.00 5.11
CA ASP A 212 -15.05 -12.97 4.02
C ASP A 212 -14.44 -12.43 2.71
N PHE A 213 -14.66 -11.15 2.43
CA PHE A 213 -14.02 -10.47 1.29
C PHE A 213 -12.49 -10.51 1.41
N LEU A 214 -11.95 -10.18 2.57
CA LEU A 214 -10.52 -10.21 2.82
C LEU A 214 -9.93 -11.61 2.61
N VAL A 215 -10.53 -12.64 3.22
CA VAL A 215 -10.07 -14.04 3.09
C VAL A 215 -10.11 -14.48 1.63
N SER A 216 -11.19 -14.17 0.93
CA SER A 216 -11.35 -14.53 -0.48
C SER A 216 -10.33 -13.82 -1.38
N SER A 217 -10.11 -12.53 -1.13
CA SER A 217 -9.11 -11.75 -1.88
C SER A 217 -7.71 -12.34 -1.73
N ILE A 218 -7.37 -12.81 -0.55
CA ILE A 218 -6.04 -13.36 -0.30
C ILE A 218 -5.89 -14.76 -0.87
N LYS A 219 -6.90 -15.63 -0.71
CA LYS A 219 -6.91 -16.93 -1.37
C LYS A 219 -6.68 -16.80 -2.87
N GLU A 220 -7.27 -15.77 -3.49
CA GLU A 220 -7.16 -15.53 -4.92
C GLU A 220 -5.83 -14.86 -5.32
N CYS A 221 -5.38 -13.87 -4.56
CA CYS A 221 -4.29 -13.00 -4.99
C CYS A 221 -2.92 -13.36 -4.40
N TYR A 222 -2.87 -14.00 -3.22
CA TYR A 222 -1.59 -14.32 -2.60
C TYR A 222 -0.90 -15.49 -3.31
N PRO A 223 0.33 -15.30 -3.82
CA PRO A 223 0.91 -16.21 -4.80
C PRO A 223 1.11 -17.64 -4.35
N SER A 224 1.42 -17.85 -3.09
CA SER A 224 1.74 -19.18 -2.54
C SER A 224 0.74 -19.64 -1.49
N PHE A 225 -0.50 -19.16 -1.57
CA PHE A 225 -1.50 -19.44 -0.55
C PHE A 225 -1.67 -20.94 -0.31
N ASP A 226 -1.90 -21.71 -1.37
CA ASP A 226 -2.13 -23.17 -1.29
C ASP A 226 -0.87 -23.97 -0.91
N ASP A 227 0.32 -23.38 -1.11
CA ASP A 227 1.60 -23.99 -0.74
C ASP A 227 1.90 -23.81 0.76
N ILE A 228 1.36 -22.76 1.38
CA ILE A 228 1.65 -22.38 2.77
C ILE A 228 0.56 -22.86 3.72
N ILE A 229 -0.71 -22.81 3.31
CA ILE A 229 -1.86 -23.02 4.18
C ILE A 229 -2.75 -24.12 3.62
N SER A 230 -2.91 -25.21 4.36
CA SER A 230 -3.91 -26.21 4.02
C SER A 230 -5.34 -25.65 4.18
N GLU A 231 -6.27 -26.13 3.37
CA GLU A 231 -7.69 -25.72 3.44
C GLU A 231 -8.26 -25.94 4.85
N GLU A 232 -7.86 -27.02 5.55
CA GLU A 232 -8.29 -27.28 6.93
C GLU A 232 -7.83 -26.19 7.89
N LYS A 233 -6.55 -25.78 7.83
CA LYS A 233 -6.01 -24.68 8.65
C LYS A 233 -6.70 -23.36 8.32
N CYS A 234 -6.96 -23.11 7.04
CA CYS A 234 -7.69 -21.92 6.61
C CYS A 234 -9.10 -21.90 7.21
N GLN A 235 -9.83 -22.99 7.13
CA GLN A 235 -11.19 -23.09 7.69
C GLN A 235 -11.22 -22.97 9.21
N GLN A 236 -10.25 -23.54 9.91
CA GLN A 236 -10.10 -23.38 11.37
C GLN A 236 -9.86 -21.90 11.73
N PHE A 237 -8.98 -21.25 10.99
CA PHE A 237 -8.71 -19.84 11.15
C PHE A 237 -9.95 -18.96 10.91
N VAL A 238 -10.65 -19.17 9.80
CA VAL A 238 -11.87 -18.45 9.45
C VAL A 238 -12.93 -18.64 10.53
N SER A 239 -13.16 -19.87 10.96
CA SER A 239 -14.15 -20.21 11.99
C SER A 239 -13.81 -19.53 13.32
N SER A 240 -12.57 -19.63 13.78
CA SER A 240 -12.12 -19.01 15.04
C SER A 240 -12.20 -17.48 15.02
N THR A 241 -12.00 -16.85 13.86
CA THR A 241 -12.14 -15.42 13.71
C THR A 241 -13.61 -15.00 13.70
N LYS A 242 -14.49 -15.73 13.00
CA LYS A 242 -15.92 -15.47 12.98
C LYS A 242 -16.58 -15.62 14.35
N GLU A 243 -16.06 -16.51 15.22
CA GLU A 243 -16.50 -16.57 16.62
C GLU A 243 -16.33 -15.22 17.37
N LYS A 244 -15.30 -14.44 17.03
CA LYS A 244 -15.05 -13.12 17.60
C LYS A 244 -15.95 -12.03 17.00
N LEU A 245 -16.65 -12.33 15.90
CA LEU A 245 -17.52 -11.41 15.15
C LEU A 245 -19.01 -11.70 15.33
N LYS A 246 -19.41 -12.40 16.39
CA LYS A 246 -20.81 -12.78 16.69
C LYS A 246 -21.64 -11.66 17.33
N ALA A 247 -21.05 -10.50 17.61
CA ALA A 247 -21.72 -9.33 18.14
C ALA A 247 -21.33 -8.08 17.34
N PRO A 248 -22.14 -7.02 17.33
CA PRO A 248 -21.73 -5.75 16.77
C PRO A 248 -20.38 -5.31 17.37
N ILE A 249 -19.46 -4.85 16.53
CA ILE A 249 -18.09 -4.62 16.92
C ILE A 249 -17.64 -3.22 16.47
N SER A 250 -16.86 -2.51 17.30
CA SER A 250 -16.27 -1.26 16.85
C SER A 250 -15.28 -1.50 15.70
N TYR A 251 -15.20 -0.56 14.76
CA TYR A 251 -14.25 -0.63 13.64
C TYR A 251 -12.82 -0.87 14.13
N ASN A 252 -12.38 -0.13 15.14
CA ASN A 252 -11.06 -0.32 15.73
C ASN A 252 -10.84 -1.75 16.27
N LYS A 253 -11.85 -2.32 16.91
CA LYS A 253 -11.73 -3.70 17.42
C LYS A 253 -11.73 -4.71 16.30
N PHE A 254 -12.55 -4.50 15.27
CA PHE A 254 -12.54 -5.31 14.05
C PHE A 254 -11.16 -5.27 13.38
N TYR A 255 -10.64 -4.07 13.14
CA TYR A 255 -9.31 -3.89 12.57
C TYR A 255 -8.21 -4.60 13.38
N GLN A 256 -8.24 -4.50 14.71
CA GLN A 256 -7.29 -5.20 15.57
C GLN A 256 -7.39 -6.72 15.44
N ILE A 257 -8.61 -7.27 15.40
CA ILE A 257 -8.82 -8.71 15.21
C ILE A 257 -8.25 -9.14 13.87
N VAL A 258 -8.59 -8.44 12.81
CA VAL A 258 -8.16 -8.76 11.45
C VAL A 258 -6.64 -8.60 11.31
N ARG A 259 -6.07 -7.49 11.78
CA ARG A 259 -4.63 -7.25 11.72
C ARG A 259 -3.82 -8.27 12.52
N SER A 260 -4.22 -8.55 13.76
CA SER A 260 -3.46 -9.45 14.64
C SER A 260 -3.51 -10.90 14.19
N THR A 261 -4.61 -11.29 13.57
CA THR A 261 -4.79 -12.68 13.14
C THR A 261 -4.17 -12.93 11.77
N PHE A 262 -4.20 -11.92 10.92
CA PHE A 262 -3.96 -12.07 9.51
C PHE A 262 -2.47 -12.10 9.15
N SER A 263 -1.72 -11.09 9.57
CA SER A 263 -0.33 -10.92 9.14
C SER A 263 0.65 -11.92 9.77
N LEU A 264 0.29 -12.54 10.89
CA LEU A 264 1.24 -13.30 11.70
C LEU A 264 0.95 -14.80 11.78
N GLN A 265 -0.30 -15.18 11.63
CA GLN A 265 -0.71 -16.58 11.80
C GLN A 265 -1.19 -17.23 10.52
N PHE A 266 -1.51 -16.42 9.51
CA PHE A 266 -2.13 -16.88 8.29
C PHE A 266 -1.13 -17.01 7.14
N LEU A 267 -0.36 -15.98 6.84
CA LEU A 267 0.51 -15.97 5.66
C LEU A 267 1.96 -16.39 5.91
N HIS A 268 2.41 -16.43 7.16
CA HIS A 268 3.82 -16.70 7.49
C HIS A 268 4.81 -15.80 6.72
N ASP A 269 4.38 -14.61 6.36
CA ASP A 269 5.10 -13.67 5.52
C ASP A 269 5.25 -12.31 6.20
N SER A 270 6.48 -11.93 6.47
CA SER A 270 6.78 -10.65 7.12
C SER A 270 6.56 -9.42 6.22
N HIS A 271 6.35 -9.62 4.91
CA HIS A 271 6.02 -8.58 3.96
C HIS A 271 4.51 -8.42 3.73
N ALA A 272 3.71 -9.37 4.20
CA ALA A 272 2.26 -9.29 4.12
C ALA A 272 1.68 -8.71 5.43
N TRP A 273 1.04 -7.55 5.36
CA TRP A 273 0.38 -6.93 6.52
C TRP A 273 -0.90 -6.21 6.11
N ILE A 274 -1.77 -6.02 7.08
CA ILE A 274 -2.95 -5.19 6.94
C ILE A 274 -2.68 -3.85 7.61
N ASP A 275 -2.91 -2.78 6.88
CA ASP A 275 -2.76 -1.42 7.37
C ASP A 275 -4.06 -0.61 7.17
N THR A 276 -4.14 0.54 7.80
CA THR A 276 -5.23 1.50 7.63
C THR A 276 -4.71 2.91 7.84
N ASP A 277 -5.19 3.82 7.02
CA ASP A 277 -5.01 5.25 7.19
C ASP A 277 -6.22 5.92 7.85
N ASP A 278 -7.21 5.13 8.33
CA ASP A 278 -8.39 5.66 9.01
C ASP A 278 -7.99 6.48 10.25
N PRO A 279 -8.36 7.76 10.31
CA PRO A 279 -8.00 8.63 11.44
C PRO A 279 -8.52 8.13 12.79
N GLN A 280 -9.58 7.33 12.82
CA GLN A 280 -10.08 6.74 14.06
C GLN A 280 -9.10 5.73 14.66
N VAL A 281 -8.28 5.09 13.82
CA VAL A 281 -7.22 4.18 14.26
C VAL A 281 -5.92 4.93 14.45
N THR A 282 -5.48 5.70 13.44
CA THR A 282 -4.16 6.34 13.43
C THR A 282 -4.01 7.44 14.47
N ASN A 283 -5.05 8.25 14.68
CA ASN A 283 -5.03 9.33 15.68
C ASN A 283 -5.12 8.83 17.13
N ASN A 284 -5.53 7.59 17.33
CA ASN A 284 -5.65 6.97 18.65
C ASN A 284 -4.50 6.00 18.95
N TYR A 285 -3.45 6.02 18.15
CA TYR A 285 -2.30 5.16 18.36
C TYR A 285 -1.58 5.55 19.64
N CYS A 286 -1.60 4.65 20.63
CA CYS A 286 -0.97 4.84 21.91
C CYS A 286 0.21 3.88 22.11
N VAL A 287 1.19 4.30 22.88
CA VAL A 287 2.36 3.51 23.24
C VAL A 287 2.55 3.46 24.76
N PRO A 288 3.06 2.35 25.32
CA PRO A 288 3.33 2.24 26.74
C PRO A 288 4.58 3.05 27.14
N HIS A 289 4.73 3.31 28.42
CA HIS A 289 6.02 3.79 28.95
C HIS A 289 7.03 2.65 29.12
N LEU A 290 6.57 1.41 29.32
CA LEU A 290 7.41 0.23 29.49
C LEU A 290 7.22 -0.74 28.32
N PHE A 291 8.30 -1.01 27.60
CA PHE A 291 8.34 -2.02 26.56
C PHE A 291 8.87 -3.32 27.15
N ILE A 292 8.12 -4.40 26.95
CA ILE A 292 8.39 -5.70 27.57
C ILE A 292 8.64 -6.73 26.49
N GLY A 293 9.67 -7.54 26.68
CA GLY A 293 9.98 -8.67 25.81
C GLY A 293 10.37 -9.89 26.63
N SER A 294 10.62 -11.01 25.95
CA SER A 294 11.11 -12.24 26.59
C SER A 294 12.60 -12.43 26.32
N LEU A 295 13.34 -12.71 27.39
CA LEU A 295 14.76 -13.05 27.34
C LEU A 295 15.04 -14.22 28.29
N ASN A 296 15.68 -15.28 27.80
CA ASN A 296 16.05 -16.46 28.59
C ASN A 296 14.86 -17.07 29.38
N GLY A 297 13.69 -17.12 28.77
CA GLY A 297 12.49 -17.68 29.37
C GLY A 297 11.81 -16.79 30.42
N LYS A 298 12.20 -15.52 30.54
CA LYS A 298 11.61 -14.54 31.44
C LYS A 298 11.05 -13.37 30.66
N LEU A 299 9.97 -12.76 31.14
CA LEU A 299 9.56 -11.44 30.67
C LEU A 299 10.37 -10.38 31.40
N ILE A 300 10.92 -9.44 30.66
CA ILE A 300 11.70 -8.32 31.19
C ILE A 300 11.28 -7.00 30.56
N VAL A 301 11.47 -5.91 31.27
CA VAL A 301 11.36 -4.57 30.68
C VAL A 301 12.61 -4.34 29.84
N THR A 302 12.45 -4.33 28.52
CA THR A 302 13.56 -4.20 27.56
C THR A 302 13.90 -2.75 27.25
N GLN A 303 12.91 -1.86 27.28
CA GLN A 303 13.04 -0.43 27.06
C GLN A 303 12.07 0.34 27.95
N ALA A 304 12.35 1.61 28.16
CA ALA A 304 11.44 2.49 28.86
C ALA A 304 11.51 3.92 28.30
N GLN A 305 10.39 4.62 28.32
CA GLN A 305 10.37 6.06 28.05
C GLN A 305 11.08 6.83 29.17
N MET A 306 11.47 8.06 28.85
CA MET A 306 12.15 8.97 29.78
C MET A 306 11.35 9.12 31.08
N GLY A 307 12.00 8.93 32.25
CA GLY A 307 11.39 8.93 33.57
C GLY A 307 10.98 7.55 34.10
N TYR A 308 11.01 6.53 33.23
CA TYR A 308 10.67 5.15 33.60
C TYR A 308 11.88 4.20 33.56
N GLU A 309 13.09 4.71 33.40
CA GLU A 309 14.34 3.93 33.20
C GLU A 309 14.66 3.00 34.35
N LYS A 310 14.21 3.33 35.58
CA LYS A 310 14.38 2.49 36.78
C LYS A 310 13.77 1.09 36.66
N TYR A 311 12.87 0.89 35.68
CA TYR A 311 12.26 -0.40 35.45
C TYR A 311 13.03 -1.27 34.43
N ILE A 312 13.95 -0.70 33.67
CA ILE A 312 14.72 -1.44 32.66
C ILE A 312 15.46 -2.60 33.30
N GLY A 313 15.34 -3.80 32.73
CA GLY A 313 15.92 -5.03 33.22
C GLY A 313 15.14 -5.72 34.33
N LYS A 314 14.08 -5.10 34.87
CA LYS A 314 13.23 -5.77 35.88
C LYS A 314 12.42 -6.89 35.23
N GLU A 315 12.31 -7.99 35.98
CA GLU A 315 11.49 -9.14 35.59
C GLU A 315 10.00 -8.85 35.82
N VAL A 316 9.18 -9.26 34.86
CA VAL A 316 7.72 -9.11 34.89
C VAL A 316 7.06 -10.45 35.15
N ALA A 317 6.23 -10.53 36.18
CA ALA A 317 5.51 -11.74 36.57
C ALA A 317 4.16 -11.91 35.84
N ALA A 318 3.46 -10.79 35.54
CA ALA A 318 2.19 -10.83 34.84
C ALA A 318 1.87 -9.47 34.17
N ILE A 319 1.09 -9.49 33.09
CA ILE A 319 0.50 -8.30 32.45
C ILE A 319 -1.01 -8.51 32.39
N ASP A 320 -1.77 -7.57 32.94
CA ASP A 320 -3.25 -7.58 32.97
C ASP A 320 -3.85 -8.90 33.49
N GLY A 321 -3.22 -9.47 34.50
CA GLY A 321 -3.63 -10.73 35.13
C GLY A 321 -3.21 -12.00 34.39
N VAL A 322 -2.58 -11.88 33.21
CA VAL A 322 -2.01 -13.03 32.49
C VAL A 322 -0.57 -13.24 32.93
N ASP A 323 -0.24 -14.44 33.40
CA ASP A 323 1.09 -14.78 33.90
C ASP A 323 2.17 -14.81 32.80
N ALA A 324 3.42 -14.62 33.19
CA ALA A 324 4.56 -14.52 32.27
C ALA A 324 4.74 -15.78 31.41
N LYS A 325 4.53 -16.97 31.99
CA LYS A 325 4.70 -18.24 31.26
C LYS A 325 3.73 -18.32 30.09
N THR A 326 2.45 -18.05 30.34
CA THR A 326 1.41 -18.01 29.31
C THR A 326 1.70 -16.98 28.22
N LEU A 327 2.21 -15.78 28.61
CA LEU A 327 2.56 -14.74 27.65
C LEU A 327 3.77 -15.13 26.80
N ILE A 328 4.78 -15.76 27.38
CA ILE A 328 5.96 -16.28 26.67
C ILE A 328 5.56 -17.37 25.66
N GLU A 329 4.69 -18.29 26.06
CA GLU A 329 4.16 -19.34 25.16
C GLU A 329 3.41 -18.72 23.97
N ARG A 330 2.57 -17.71 24.22
CA ARG A 330 1.87 -16.97 23.15
C ARG A 330 2.84 -16.29 22.20
N LEU A 331 3.85 -15.61 22.71
CA LEU A 331 4.88 -14.97 21.89
C LEU A 331 5.64 -15.98 21.03
N ARG A 332 6.02 -17.12 21.62
CA ARG A 332 6.73 -18.19 20.92
C ARG A 332 5.89 -18.76 19.78
N ASN A 333 4.60 -18.98 20.01
CA ASN A 333 3.69 -19.48 18.97
C ASN A 333 3.55 -18.47 17.83
N VAL A 334 3.47 -17.18 18.14
CA VAL A 334 3.44 -16.13 17.11
C VAL A 334 4.75 -16.09 16.34
N ALA A 335 5.89 -16.09 17.02
CA ALA A 335 7.20 -16.07 16.38
C ALA A 335 7.41 -17.29 15.46
N SER A 336 7.07 -18.49 15.93
CA SER A 336 7.19 -19.73 15.15
C SER A 336 6.27 -19.74 13.92
N SER A 337 5.13 -19.05 14.00
CA SER A 337 4.22 -18.94 12.85
C SER A 337 4.74 -17.97 11.77
N MET A 338 5.67 -17.09 12.11
CA MET A 338 6.26 -16.13 11.15
C MET A 338 7.43 -16.69 10.37
N ASP A 339 8.29 -17.49 11.00
CA ASP A 339 9.53 -17.95 10.39
C ASP A 339 9.88 -19.41 10.78
N GLY A 340 8.86 -20.20 11.08
CA GLY A 340 8.97 -21.63 11.38
C GLY A 340 9.89 -21.92 12.57
N ASP A 341 10.88 -22.78 12.35
CA ASP A 341 11.80 -23.27 13.39
C ASP A 341 13.07 -22.41 13.55
N ASN A 342 13.14 -21.24 12.93
CA ASN A 342 14.30 -20.35 13.06
C ASN A 342 14.42 -19.81 14.49
N GLN A 343 15.21 -20.50 15.33
CA GLN A 343 15.33 -20.20 16.74
C GLN A 343 15.97 -18.83 17.01
N SER A 344 16.88 -18.38 16.15
CA SER A 344 17.51 -17.06 16.26
C SER A 344 16.51 -15.94 16.04
N PHE A 345 15.68 -16.06 14.99
CA PHE A 345 14.59 -15.15 14.71
C PHE A 345 13.56 -15.13 15.85
N ILE A 346 13.12 -16.31 16.31
CA ILE A 346 12.18 -16.44 17.43
C ILE A 346 12.69 -15.67 18.66
N ASN A 347 13.95 -15.83 19.02
CA ASN A 347 14.54 -15.15 20.18
C ASN A 347 14.58 -13.62 19.98
N ALA A 348 14.96 -13.16 18.81
CA ALA A 348 14.98 -11.72 18.48
C ALA A 348 13.58 -11.11 18.46
N PHE A 349 12.61 -11.82 17.87
CA PHE A 349 11.21 -11.42 17.86
C PHE A 349 10.66 -11.28 19.28
N MET A 350 10.88 -12.28 20.13
CA MET A 350 10.37 -12.30 21.51
C MET A 350 10.91 -11.13 22.36
N LEU A 351 12.08 -10.60 22.04
CA LEU A 351 12.62 -9.41 22.71
C LEU A 351 11.89 -8.10 22.36
N ARG A 352 11.25 -8.03 21.21
CA ARG A 352 10.70 -6.79 20.64
C ARG A 352 9.19 -6.78 20.52
N ALA A 353 8.55 -7.91 20.69
CA ALA A 353 7.13 -8.09 20.40
C ALA A 353 6.21 -7.66 21.55
N TRP A 354 6.52 -6.56 22.26
CA TRP A 354 5.72 -6.06 23.37
C TRP A 354 4.24 -5.86 23.01
N ASN A 355 3.94 -5.44 21.78
CA ASN A 355 2.58 -5.23 21.31
C ASN A 355 1.77 -6.54 21.24
N TYR A 356 2.43 -7.67 21.02
CA TYR A 356 1.76 -8.98 21.03
C TYR A 356 1.46 -9.47 22.45
N LEU A 357 2.25 -9.07 23.44
CA LEU A 357 1.97 -9.34 24.85
C LEU A 357 0.65 -8.73 25.30
N VAL A 358 0.29 -7.59 24.74
CA VAL A 358 -0.94 -6.85 25.05
C VAL A 358 -2.01 -6.97 23.96
N GLY A 359 -1.87 -7.95 23.06
CA GLY A 359 -2.87 -8.28 22.04
C GLY A 359 -2.97 -7.29 20.90
N ASN A 360 -1.86 -6.68 20.45
CA ASN A 360 -1.81 -5.69 19.35
C ASN A 360 -2.81 -4.53 19.49
N ASN A 361 -3.19 -4.19 20.71
CA ASN A 361 -4.19 -3.17 20.95
C ASN A 361 -3.55 -1.77 20.93
N LEU A 362 -3.41 -1.21 19.73
CA LEU A 362 -2.78 0.10 19.50
C LEU A 362 -3.55 1.29 20.07
N THR A 363 -4.80 1.09 20.46
CA THR A 363 -5.65 2.11 21.12
C THR A 363 -5.78 1.88 22.63
N ARG A 364 -4.98 0.99 23.16
CA ARG A 364 -4.97 0.69 24.58
C ARG A 364 -4.45 1.88 25.38
N HIS A 365 -5.08 2.14 26.50
CA HIS A 365 -4.72 3.28 27.35
C HIS A 365 -4.09 2.90 28.69
N LEU A 366 -4.16 1.64 29.10
CA LEU A 366 -3.66 1.20 30.39
C LEU A 366 -3.23 -0.27 30.36
N SER A 367 -2.06 -0.56 30.94
CA SER A 367 -1.61 -1.91 31.31
C SER A 367 -1.34 -1.99 32.81
N VAL A 368 -1.73 -3.09 33.42
CA VAL A 368 -1.39 -3.41 34.81
C VAL A 368 -0.28 -4.45 34.81
N ILE A 369 0.93 -4.04 35.16
CA ILE A 369 2.14 -4.85 35.11
C ILE A 369 2.52 -5.24 36.53
N LYS A 370 2.53 -6.54 36.83
CA LYS A 370 3.03 -7.09 38.09
C LYS A 370 4.50 -7.50 37.90
N MET A 371 5.39 -6.92 38.65
CA MET A 371 6.82 -7.26 38.66
C MET A 371 7.07 -8.52 39.48
N ALA A 372 8.20 -9.20 39.26
CA ALA A 372 8.59 -10.38 40.03
C ALA A 372 8.89 -10.06 41.50
N ASP A 373 9.27 -8.82 41.80
CA ASP A 373 9.48 -8.32 43.18
C ASP A 373 8.16 -8.04 43.93
N GLY A 374 7.00 -8.32 43.29
CA GLY A 374 5.68 -8.09 43.85
C GLY A 374 5.13 -6.68 43.65
N SER A 375 5.94 -5.73 43.20
CA SER A 375 5.48 -4.38 42.88
C SER A 375 4.51 -4.38 41.68
N VAL A 376 3.59 -3.42 41.68
CA VAL A 376 2.61 -3.26 40.58
C VAL A 376 2.78 -1.90 39.95
N VAL A 377 2.93 -1.89 38.62
CA VAL A 377 2.98 -0.67 37.81
C VAL A 377 1.70 -0.55 36.99
N ARG A 378 1.04 0.58 37.11
CA ARG A 378 -0.05 0.98 36.22
C ARG A 378 0.54 1.83 35.11
N ASP A 379 0.76 1.24 33.96
CA ASP A 379 1.33 1.94 32.81
C ASP A 379 0.21 2.58 31.99
N GLN A 380 0.04 3.89 32.19
CA GLN A 380 -0.91 4.70 31.42
C GLN A 380 -0.27 5.03 30.08
N TRP A 381 -0.78 4.43 29.00
CA TRP A 381 -0.28 4.66 27.65
C TRP A 381 -0.56 6.07 27.18
N ILE A 382 0.34 6.61 26.38
CA ILE A 382 0.25 7.96 25.82
C ILE A 382 0.17 7.90 24.30
N PRO A 383 -0.46 8.91 23.65
CA PRO A 383 -0.40 9.05 22.20
C PRO A 383 1.02 8.99 21.68
N ALA A 384 1.25 8.27 20.58
CA ALA A 384 2.58 8.12 19.98
C ALA A 384 3.26 9.47 19.68
N SER A 385 2.47 10.50 19.35
CA SER A 385 2.95 11.87 19.13
C SER A 385 3.50 12.57 20.37
N GLN A 386 3.27 12.03 21.56
CA GLN A 386 3.74 12.58 22.85
C GLN A 386 4.99 11.90 23.39
N VAL A 387 5.52 10.91 22.66
CA VAL A 387 6.75 10.19 23.07
C VAL A 387 7.96 11.12 22.99
N LYS A 388 8.65 11.31 24.11
CA LYS A 388 9.80 12.22 24.22
C LYS A 388 11.17 11.55 24.12
N GLY A 389 11.20 10.26 23.94
CA GLY A 389 12.42 9.48 23.84
C GLY A 389 12.28 8.14 24.57
N VAL A 390 12.99 7.15 24.05
CA VAL A 390 13.04 5.79 24.62
C VAL A 390 14.48 5.46 24.91
N LYS A 391 14.76 5.00 26.13
CA LYS A 391 16.10 4.53 26.50
C LYS A 391 16.16 3.01 26.47
N PRO A 392 17.16 2.44 25.77
CA PRO A 392 17.35 1.00 25.72
C PRO A 392 18.00 0.48 27.02
N SER A 393 17.82 -0.81 27.27
CA SER A 393 18.56 -1.50 28.33
C SER A 393 20.05 -1.63 27.98
N ALA A 394 20.89 -1.90 29.00
CA ALA A 394 22.29 -2.24 28.79
C ALA A 394 22.47 -3.72 28.37
N GLY A 395 23.61 -4.06 27.76
CA GLY A 395 23.97 -5.44 27.41
C GLY A 395 23.47 -5.91 26.06
N LYS A 396 23.17 -7.21 25.88
CA LYS A 396 22.71 -7.79 24.60
C LYS A 396 21.45 -7.11 24.06
N THR A 397 20.56 -6.71 24.93
CA THR A 397 19.36 -5.95 24.57
C THR A 397 19.73 -4.58 24.00
N ALA A 398 20.77 -3.93 24.49
CA ALA A 398 21.26 -2.67 23.96
C ALA A 398 21.90 -2.80 22.57
N TYR A 399 22.43 -3.98 22.23
CA TYR A 399 22.96 -4.24 20.89
C TYR A 399 21.86 -4.14 19.82
N TYR A 400 20.76 -4.81 20.06
CA TYR A 400 19.61 -4.78 19.13
C TYR A 400 18.91 -3.42 19.07
N GLN A 401 19.07 -2.58 20.06
CA GLN A 401 18.35 -1.32 20.23
C GLN A 401 19.14 -0.08 19.83
N ARG A 402 20.47 -0.12 19.87
CA ARG A 402 21.32 1.03 19.51
C ARG A 402 21.15 1.50 18.09
N LYS A 403 20.75 0.61 17.21
CA LYS A 403 20.59 0.90 15.78
C LYS A 403 19.31 1.69 15.45
N TYR A 404 18.25 1.55 16.24
CA TYR A 404 17.02 2.35 16.06
C TYR A 404 17.11 3.78 16.62
N ALA A 405 18.05 4.03 17.50
CA ALA A 405 18.25 5.37 18.07
C ALA A 405 19.03 6.32 17.15
N ASN A 406 19.74 5.78 16.15
CA ASN A 406 20.59 6.57 15.22
C ASN A 406 20.07 6.42 13.77
N GLN A 407 18.78 6.61 13.53
CA GLN A 407 18.19 6.59 12.19
C GLN A 407 18.66 7.73 11.27
N GLU A 408 19.49 8.64 11.76
CA GLU A 408 20.00 9.75 10.93
C GLU A 408 21.19 9.36 10.04
N VAL A 409 21.82 8.19 10.26
CA VAL A 409 22.97 7.77 9.43
C VAL A 409 22.72 6.37 8.88
N GLN A 410 22.28 6.30 7.62
CA GLN A 410 21.97 5.05 6.93
C GLN A 410 23.20 4.18 6.65
N TYR A 411 24.38 4.80 6.55
CA TYR A 411 25.66 4.10 6.38
C TYR A 411 26.78 4.73 7.22
N ASN A 412 27.82 3.94 7.49
CA ASN A 412 29.06 4.43 8.08
C ASN A 412 30.24 3.64 7.51
N PHE A 413 31.23 4.35 6.98
CA PHE A 413 32.49 3.76 6.53
C PHE A 413 33.62 4.17 7.48
N ALA A 414 34.38 3.21 7.98
CA ALA A 414 35.47 3.47 8.92
C ALA A 414 36.60 2.46 8.80
N MET A 415 37.85 2.92 8.96
CA MET A 415 39.00 2.03 9.11
C MET A 415 38.99 1.40 10.52
N LYS A 416 39.30 0.09 10.58
CA LYS A 416 39.47 -0.71 11.81
C LYS A 416 40.91 -1.19 11.97
N GLY A 417 41.85 -0.25 11.88
CA GLY A 417 43.28 -0.50 11.74
C GLY A 417 43.74 -0.43 10.28
N ASP A 418 45.01 -0.71 10.05
CA ASP A 418 45.63 -0.46 8.73
C ASP A 418 45.16 -1.41 7.61
N ASN A 419 44.69 -2.59 7.99
CA ASN A 419 44.38 -3.69 7.06
C ASN A 419 42.89 -4.05 6.99
N VAL A 420 42.01 -3.32 7.65
CA VAL A 420 40.57 -3.62 7.69
C VAL A 420 39.75 -2.34 7.58
N ALA A 421 38.91 -2.30 6.56
CA ALA A 421 37.82 -1.33 6.46
C ALA A 421 36.49 -1.95 6.91
N MET A 422 35.57 -1.14 7.36
CA MET A 422 34.23 -1.58 7.74
C MET A 422 33.18 -0.63 7.19
N LEU A 423 32.27 -1.17 6.40
CA LEU A 423 31.06 -0.49 5.93
C LEU A 423 29.87 -1.04 6.72
N THR A 424 29.19 -0.19 7.47
CA THR A 424 27.94 -0.54 8.16
C THR A 424 26.78 0.06 7.41
N LEU A 425 25.77 -0.75 7.08
CA LEU A 425 24.55 -0.35 6.38
C LEU A 425 23.34 -0.58 7.30
N SER A 426 22.59 0.49 7.59
CA SER A 426 21.40 0.39 8.45
C SER A 426 20.17 -0.05 7.67
N ASP A 427 20.09 0.28 6.40
CA ASP A 427 19.07 -0.17 5.45
C ASP A 427 19.64 -0.09 4.02
N PHE A 428 18.84 -0.49 3.04
CA PHE A 428 19.12 -0.38 1.61
C PHE A 428 18.29 0.73 0.94
N CYS A 429 17.90 1.77 1.66
CA CYS A 429 17.18 2.93 1.12
C CYS A 429 18.12 4.12 0.89
N LEU A 430 19.34 3.86 0.43
CA LEU A 430 20.36 4.87 0.16
C LEU A 430 20.01 5.68 -1.08
N ASP A 431 20.20 6.99 -1.00
CA ASP A 431 20.08 7.86 -2.17
C ASP A 431 21.39 7.88 -3.02
N GLU A 432 21.34 8.53 -4.17
CA GLU A 432 22.47 8.59 -5.09
C GLU A 432 23.72 9.21 -4.45
N VAL A 433 23.54 10.28 -3.67
CA VAL A 433 24.67 10.97 -3.01
C VAL A 433 25.35 10.06 -1.98
N GLN A 434 24.57 9.28 -1.25
CA GLN A 434 25.07 8.32 -0.28
C GLN A 434 25.78 7.15 -0.97
N MET A 435 25.24 6.64 -2.08
CA MET A 435 25.86 5.60 -2.88
C MET A 435 27.20 6.07 -3.46
N GLU A 436 27.27 7.28 -4.01
CA GLU A 436 28.52 7.86 -4.50
C GLU A 436 29.55 8.02 -3.37
N ALA A 437 29.16 8.49 -2.20
CA ALA A 437 30.06 8.63 -1.05
C ALA A 437 30.62 7.29 -0.55
N ILE A 438 29.82 6.22 -0.62
CA ILE A 438 30.29 4.85 -0.31
C ILE A 438 31.28 4.40 -1.39
N ALA A 439 30.97 4.60 -2.66
CA ALA A 439 31.84 4.29 -3.80
C ALA A 439 33.20 4.98 -3.68
N ASP A 440 33.21 6.27 -3.41
CA ASP A 440 34.43 7.06 -3.19
C ASP A 440 35.24 6.53 -2.03
N SER A 441 34.58 6.16 -0.92
CA SER A 441 35.24 5.56 0.25
C SER A 441 35.89 4.23 -0.08
N LEU A 442 35.20 3.37 -0.83
CA LEU A 442 35.73 2.09 -1.30
C LEU A 442 36.93 2.29 -2.23
N MET A 443 36.84 3.23 -3.18
CA MET A 443 37.93 3.51 -4.13
C MET A 443 39.15 4.15 -3.47
N HIS A 444 38.94 5.03 -2.48
CA HIS A 444 40.03 5.58 -1.68
C HIS A 444 40.78 4.49 -0.90
N HIS A 445 40.08 3.45 -0.47
CA HIS A 445 40.62 2.37 0.34
C HIS A 445 40.71 1.02 -0.42
N LYS A 446 40.73 1.03 -1.75
CA LYS A 446 40.73 -0.18 -2.59
C LYS A 446 41.92 -1.14 -2.35
N ASN A 447 43.03 -0.64 -1.80
CA ASN A 447 44.22 -1.42 -1.47
C ASN A 447 44.18 -2.03 -0.05
N VAL A 448 43.15 -1.74 0.74
CA VAL A 448 42.94 -2.37 2.06
C VAL A 448 42.55 -3.83 1.81
N PRO A 449 43.27 -4.82 2.41
CA PRO A 449 43.07 -6.22 2.04
C PRO A 449 41.75 -6.83 2.51
N ASN A 450 41.12 -6.26 3.53
CA ASN A 450 39.89 -6.81 4.11
C ASN A 450 38.81 -5.72 4.28
N LEU A 451 37.60 -6.02 3.82
CA LEU A 451 36.40 -5.20 4.02
C LEU A 451 35.36 -6.00 4.81
N ILE A 452 34.92 -5.46 5.93
CA ILE A 452 33.76 -5.97 6.64
C ILE A 452 32.54 -5.16 6.22
N ILE A 453 31.49 -5.83 5.74
CA ILE A 453 30.20 -5.23 5.45
C ILE A 453 29.21 -5.71 6.51
N ASP A 454 28.75 -4.79 7.37
CA ASP A 454 27.86 -5.10 8.49
C ASP A 454 26.42 -4.72 8.14
N VAL A 455 25.61 -5.73 7.81
CA VAL A 455 24.17 -5.60 7.57
C VAL A 455 23.33 -6.21 8.69
N ARG A 456 23.92 -6.41 9.85
CA ARG A 456 23.18 -6.88 11.02
C ARG A 456 22.11 -5.87 11.42
N ASN A 457 20.92 -6.37 11.74
CA ASN A 457 19.74 -5.57 12.08
C ASN A 457 19.26 -4.61 10.94
N ASN A 458 19.60 -4.92 9.71
CA ASN A 458 19.18 -4.18 8.53
C ASN A 458 17.87 -4.80 7.99
N PRO A 459 16.75 -4.04 7.93
CA PRO A 459 15.46 -4.58 7.49
C PRO A 459 15.33 -4.75 5.97
N GLY A 460 16.37 -4.44 5.21
CA GLY A 460 16.32 -4.41 3.75
C GLY A 460 16.08 -3.01 3.19
N GLY A 461 15.45 -2.93 2.04
CA GLY A 461 15.17 -1.70 1.31
C GLY A 461 15.04 -1.95 -0.18
N GLN A 462 15.64 -1.10 -1.00
CA GLN A 462 15.53 -1.12 -2.45
C GLN A 462 16.46 -2.18 -3.07
N ILE A 463 15.91 -3.02 -3.93
CA ILE A 463 16.67 -4.04 -4.66
C ILE A 463 17.70 -3.41 -5.60
N ASP A 464 17.39 -2.31 -6.25
CA ASP A 464 18.33 -1.60 -7.13
C ASP A 464 19.59 -1.15 -6.37
N VAL A 465 19.44 -0.71 -5.12
CA VAL A 465 20.57 -0.36 -4.23
C VAL A 465 21.38 -1.61 -3.89
N CYS A 466 20.72 -2.73 -3.60
CA CYS A 466 21.35 -4.02 -3.36
C CYS A 466 22.18 -4.45 -4.58
N ASN A 467 21.57 -4.47 -5.76
CA ASN A 467 22.19 -4.89 -7.01
C ASN A 467 23.39 -4.00 -7.37
N ARG A 468 23.25 -2.69 -7.18
CA ARG A 468 24.36 -1.76 -7.37
C ARG A 468 25.53 -2.02 -6.40
N LEU A 469 25.23 -2.28 -5.13
CA LEU A 469 26.29 -2.67 -4.19
C LEU A 469 26.96 -4.00 -4.57
N VAL A 470 26.19 -5.01 -4.99
CA VAL A 470 26.74 -6.28 -5.48
C VAL A 470 27.69 -6.06 -6.66
N SER A 471 27.35 -5.15 -7.60
CA SER A 471 28.14 -4.86 -8.80
C SER A 471 29.58 -4.41 -8.51
N TRP A 472 29.84 -3.89 -7.30
CA TRP A 472 31.18 -3.44 -6.87
C TRP A 472 32.10 -4.56 -6.37
N PHE A 473 31.56 -5.76 -6.18
CA PHE A 473 32.26 -6.92 -5.60
C PHE A 473 32.33 -8.14 -6.53
N ILE A 474 31.82 -8.02 -7.75
CA ILE A 474 31.79 -9.12 -8.73
C ILE A 474 32.71 -8.84 -9.91
N ASP A 475 33.33 -9.92 -10.47
CA ASP A 475 34.24 -9.85 -11.62
C ASP A 475 33.55 -10.18 -12.96
N LYS A 476 32.39 -10.81 -12.91
CA LYS A 476 31.63 -11.26 -14.08
C LYS A 476 30.14 -11.01 -13.90
N PRO A 477 29.39 -10.85 -15.01
CA PRO A 477 27.94 -10.74 -14.95
C PRO A 477 27.34 -11.91 -14.19
N THR A 478 26.48 -11.56 -13.23
CA THR A 478 25.87 -12.51 -12.31
C THR A 478 24.36 -12.41 -12.40
N LYS A 479 23.70 -13.52 -12.60
CA LYS A 479 22.24 -13.57 -12.54
C LYS A 479 21.78 -13.65 -11.09
N GLU A 480 20.83 -12.79 -10.73
CA GLU A 480 19.95 -13.11 -9.61
C GLU A 480 19.29 -14.48 -9.82
N THR A 481 18.81 -15.07 -8.74
CA THR A 481 18.02 -16.31 -8.84
C THR A 481 16.85 -16.05 -9.77
N ASN A 482 16.63 -16.91 -10.77
CA ASN A 482 15.44 -16.83 -11.59
C ASN A 482 14.21 -16.86 -10.69
N HIS A 483 13.42 -15.82 -10.71
CA HIS A 483 12.11 -15.79 -10.07
C HIS A 483 11.03 -15.47 -11.12
N TYR A 484 9.82 -15.81 -10.78
CA TYR A 484 8.67 -15.54 -11.61
C TYR A 484 7.60 -14.93 -10.72
N ASP A 485 6.95 -13.89 -11.21
CA ASP A 485 5.74 -13.45 -10.55
C ASP A 485 4.67 -14.53 -10.71
N LYS A 486 4.02 -14.86 -9.62
CA LYS A 486 2.98 -15.86 -9.54
C LYS A 486 1.72 -15.26 -8.94
N VAL A 487 0.57 -15.68 -9.44
CA VAL A 487 -0.74 -15.43 -8.84
C VAL A 487 -1.51 -16.74 -8.74
N ASN A 488 -2.35 -16.91 -7.72
CA ASN A 488 -3.09 -18.16 -7.56
C ASN A 488 -4.19 -18.33 -8.59
N SER A 489 -4.90 -17.26 -8.95
CA SER A 489 -5.94 -17.29 -9.96
C SER A 489 -6.07 -15.94 -10.69
N ASN A 490 -6.69 -15.96 -11.86
CA ASN A 490 -7.10 -14.75 -12.59
C ASN A 490 -8.56 -14.36 -12.25
N GLY A 491 -8.94 -14.45 -10.99
CA GLY A 491 -10.29 -14.19 -10.54
C GLY A 491 -10.65 -12.72 -10.38
N ILE A 492 -11.81 -12.49 -9.78
CA ILE A 492 -12.40 -11.15 -9.66
C ILE A 492 -11.65 -10.21 -8.71
N TYR A 493 -10.98 -10.79 -7.70
CA TYR A 493 -10.29 -9.99 -6.67
C TYR A 493 -8.99 -9.37 -7.15
N GLN A 494 -8.40 -9.89 -8.21
CA GLN A 494 -7.19 -9.29 -8.79
C GLN A 494 -7.41 -7.87 -9.30
N SER A 495 -8.64 -7.54 -9.60
CA SER A 495 -9.01 -6.17 -9.94
C SER A 495 -8.78 -5.18 -8.79
N PHE A 496 -8.58 -5.64 -7.56
CA PHE A 496 -8.26 -4.84 -6.38
C PHE A 496 -6.75 -4.82 -6.05
N VAL A 497 -5.94 -5.55 -6.81
CA VAL A 497 -4.48 -5.52 -6.63
C VAL A 497 -3.94 -4.23 -7.24
N HIS A 498 -3.35 -3.39 -6.38
CA HIS A 498 -2.74 -2.13 -6.76
C HIS A 498 -1.22 -2.25 -6.62
N CYS A 499 -0.53 -2.38 -7.73
CA CYS A 499 0.93 -2.30 -7.78
C CYS A 499 1.37 -0.86 -8.08
N MET A 500 2.46 -0.42 -7.47
CA MET A 500 2.96 0.95 -7.66
C MET A 500 3.30 1.28 -9.13
N ASN A 501 3.66 0.27 -9.92
CA ASN A 501 4.09 0.43 -11.31
C ASN A 501 3.06 -0.07 -12.32
N ILE A 502 1.95 -0.63 -11.87
CA ILE A 502 0.89 -1.16 -12.73
C ILE A 502 -0.38 -0.38 -12.42
N PRO A 503 -1.00 0.30 -13.40
CA PRO A 503 -2.28 0.94 -13.20
C PRO A 503 -3.32 -0.05 -12.68
N ALA A 504 -4.15 0.40 -11.74
CA ALA A 504 -5.19 -0.44 -11.11
C ALA A 504 -6.22 -1.02 -12.09
N ASP A 505 -6.24 -0.53 -13.30
CA ASP A 505 -7.15 -0.88 -14.39
C ASP A 505 -6.53 -1.80 -15.44
N ASP A 506 -5.23 -2.07 -15.37
CA ASP A 506 -4.67 -3.19 -16.12
C ASP A 506 -5.09 -4.49 -15.44
N LYS A 507 -5.33 -5.49 -16.23
CA LYS A 507 -5.30 -6.85 -15.76
C LYS A 507 -3.82 -7.28 -15.80
N PRO A 508 -3.05 -7.02 -14.73
CA PRO A 508 -1.59 -7.14 -14.77
C PRO A 508 -1.15 -8.59 -15.01
N PHE A 509 -2.12 -9.51 -15.03
CA PHE A 509 -1.86 -10.94 -15.09
C PHE A 509 -2.57 -11.62 -16.28
N GLU A 510 -3.05 -10.84 -17.27
CA GLU A 510 -3.69 -11.44 -18.47
C GLU A 510 -2.74 -12.36 -19.24
N ASP A 511 -1.45 -12.05 -19.22
CA ASP A 511 -0.40 -12.82 -19.91
C ASP A 511 0.12 -14.00 -19.08
N TYR A 512 -0.32 -14.12 -17.82
CA TYR A 512 0.18 -15.18 -16.95
C TYR A 512 -0.38 -16.53 -17.37
N VAL A 513 0.49 -17.54 -17.37
CA VAL A 513 0.18 -18.88 -17.87
C VAL A 513 0.33 -19.93 -16.77
N ALA A 514 -0.54 -20.94 -16.81
CA ALA A 514 -0.38 -22.11 -15.96
C ALA A 514 0.86 -22.90 -16.38
N ARG A 515 1.57 -23.50 -15.41
CA ARG A 515 2.71 -24.37 -15.64
C ARG A 515 2.38 -25.79 -15.20
N GLU A 516 2.81 -26.78 -15.98
CA GLU A 516 2.58 -28.18 -15.68
C GLU A 516 3.18 -28.56 -14.32
N GLY A 517 2.38 -29.20 -13.48
CA GLY A 517 2.77 -29.63 -12.13
C GLY A 517 2.92 -28.52 -11.10
N GLN A 518 2.51 -27.28 -11.42
CA GLN A 518 2.56 -26.15 -10.50
C GLN A 518 1.18 -25.54 -10.29
N THR A 519 0.95 -24.98 -9.10
CA THR A 519 -0.29 -24.25 -8.80
C THR A 519 -0.20 -22.80 -9.24
N GLY A 520 -1.33 -22.20 -9.65
CA GLY A 520 -1.43 -20.80 -10.02
C GLY A 520 -0.96 -20.48 -11.44
N PHE A 521 -0.80 -19.20 -11.70
CA PHE A 521 -0.42 -18.63 -12.99
C PHE A 521 0.89 -17.83 -12.82
N TYR A 522 1.75 -17.91 -13.79
CA TYR A 522 3.10 -17.36 -13.74
C TYR A 522 3.32 -16.37 -14.87
N SER A 523 4.14 -15.37 -14.63
CA SER A 523 4.64 -14.50 -15.70
C SER A 523 5.27 -15.34 -16.82
N PRO A 524 5.12 -14.94 -18.09
CA PRO A 524 5.60 -15.73 -19.23
C PRO A 524 7.12 -15.87 -19.28
N SER A 525 7.85 -14.93 -18.68
CA SER A 525 9.31 -14.94 -18.61
C SER A 525 9.80 -14.85 -17.17
N SER A 526 10.98 -15.43 -16.90
CA SER A 526 11.62 -15.19 -15.62
C SER A 526 12.05 -13.74 -15.51
N ILE A 527 11.75 -13.14 -14.38
CA ILE A 527 12.26 -11.84 -13.99
C ILE A 527 13.59 -12.09 -13.28
N ALA A 528 14.67 -12.09 -14.04
CA ALA A 528 16.00 -12.22 -13.46
C ALA A 528 16.85 -11.08 -13.96
N ASP A 529 17.15 -10.16 -13.07
CA ASP A 529 18.10 -9.11 -13.36
C ASP A 529 19.50 -9.70 -13.47
N VAL A 530 20.24 -9.30 -14.50
CA VAL A 530 21.65 -9.59 -14.63
C VAL A 530 22.42 -8.42 -14.05
N ILE A 531 23.11 -8.67 -12.95
CA ILE A 531 23.98 -7.68 -12.34
C ILE A 531 25.31 -7.71 -13.08
N TYR A 532 25.69 -6.59 -13.67
CA TYR A 532 26.97 -6.43 -14.36
C TYR A 532 28.00 -5.82 -13.42
N PRO A 533 29.28 -6.24 -13.48
CA PRO A 533 30.34 -5.58 -12.72
C PRO A 533 30.43 -4.10 -13.04
N ASP A 534 30.54 -3.27 -12.02
CA ASP A 534 30.86 -1.86 -12.21
C ASP A 534 32.38 -1.67 -12.17
N SER A 535 32.98 -1.54 -13.36
CA SER A 535 34.44 -1.38 -13.48
C SER A 535 34.98 -0.07 -12.93
N SER A 536 34.10 0.93 -12.68
CA SER A 536 34.50 2.22 -12.10
C SER A 536 34.60 2.14 -10.57
N VAL A 537 33.86 1.20 -9.95
CA VAL A 537 33.88 0.96 -8.51
C VAL A 537 34.07 -0.53 -8.26
N HIS A 538 35.32 -0.97 -8.17
CA HIS A 538 35.62 -2.37 -7.92
C HIS A 538 36.54 -2.57 -6.72
N TYR A 539 36.10 -3.37 -5.76
CA TYR A 539 36.89 -3.76 -4.61
C TYR A 539 37.32 -5.23 -4.72
N GLY A 540 38.60 -5.46 -4.99
CA GLY A 540 39.19 -6.81 -5.20
C GLY A 540 39.76 -7.46 -3.94
N GLY A 541 39.58 -6.85 -2.75
CA GLY A 541 40.04 -7.42 -1.48
C GLY A 541 39.07 -8.47 -0.93
N ARG A 542 39.45 -9.07 0.19
CA ARG A 542 38.57 -10.02 0.89
C ARG A 542 37.37 -9.31 1.51
N VAL A 543 36.17 -9.76 1.18
CA VAL A 543 34.91 -9.27 1.76
C VAL A 543 34.40 -10.24 2.82
N ILE A 544 34.03 -9.71 3.98
CA ILE A 544 33.42 -10.43 5.10
C ILE A 544 32.09 -9.76 5.39
N ILE A 545 30.99 -10.50 5.28
CA ILE A 545 29.65 -9.96 5.53
C ILE A 545 29.15 -10.42 6.89
N LEU A 546 28.72 -9.47 7.71
CA LEU A 546 28.10 -9.74 9.01
C LEU A 546 26.59 -9.61 8.87
N THR A 547 25.89 -10.70 9.11
CA THR A 547 24.43 -10.77 9.16
C THR A 547 23.95 -11.16 10.55
N ASP A 548 22.69 -10.94 10.83
CA ASP A 548 21.98 -11.50 11.97
C ASP A 548 20.55 -11.91 11.60
N GLU A 549 19.82 -12.45 12.54
CA GLU A 549 18.43 -12.90 12.39
C GLU A 549 17.43 -11.80 12.00
N THR A 550 17.85 -10.55 12.00
CA THR A 550 17.03 -9.42 11.62
C THR A 550 17.45 -8.78 10.29
N SER A 551 18.52 -9.30 9.68
CA SER A 551 18.88 -8.99 8.30
C SER A 551 17.86 -9.64 7.36
N LYS A 552 17.02 -8.86 6.68
CA LYS A 552 15.93 -9.38 5.86
C LYS A 552 15.77 -8.63 4.55
N SER A 553 15.00 -9.20 3.59
CA SER A 553 14.78 -8.63 2.27
C SER A 553 16.11 -8.33 1.58
N ALA A 554 16.34 -7.18 0.99
CA ALA A 554 17.61 -6.81 0.34
C ALA A 554 18.86 -7.08 1.21
N ALA A 555 18.74 -7.01 2.56
CA ALA A 555 19.84 -7.33 3.47
C ALA A 555 20.11 -8.83 3.63
N SER A 556 19.20 -9.69 3.23
CA SER A 556 19.44 -11.14 3.10
C SER A 556 19.84 -11.53 1.68
N ASP A 557 19.36 -10.82 0.67
CA ASP A 557 19.69 -11.08 -0.73
C ASP A 557 21.14 -10.72 -1.04
N PHE A 558 21.61 -9.59 -0.55
CA PHE A 558 22.98 -9.11 -0.73
C PHE A 558 24.06 -10.16 -0.37
N PRO A 559 24.09 -10.72 0.87
CA PRO A 559 25.03 -11.77 1.20
C PRO A 559 24.78 -13.07 0.42
N ALA A 560 23.51 -13.43 0.17
CA ALA A 560 23.17 -14.65 -0.54
C ALA A 560 23.69 -14.65 -2.00
N ILE A 561 23.62 -13.50 -2.69
CA ILE A 561 24.17 -13.34 -4.04
C ILE A 561 25.70 -13.47 -4.00
N LEU A 562 26.37 -12.77 -3.10
CA LEU A 562 27.84 -12.78 -3.03
C LEU A 562 28.43 -14.13 -2.59
N VAL A 563 27.79 -14.85 -1.67
CA VAL A 563 28.25 -16.19 -1.23
C VAL A 563 28.12 -17.21 -2.36
N ARG A 564 27.01 -17.21 -3.12
CA ARG A 564 26.86 -18.12 -4.27
C ARG A 564 27.97 -17.97 -5.32
N LEU A 565 28.57 -16.80 -5.43
CA LEU A 565 29.65 -16.53 -6.36
C LEU A 565 30.98 -17.08 -5.92
N THR A 566 31.16 -17.33 -4.61
CA THR A 566 32.37 -17.95 -4.06
C THR A 566 32.34 -19.47 -4.11
N GLU A 567 31.19 -20.08 -4.32
CA GLU A 567 30.99 -21.53 -4.41
C GLU A 567 30.90 -22.04 -5.86
N SER A 568 30.86 -21.16 -6.84
CA SER A 568 30.84 -21.45 -8.29
C SER A 568 32.19 -21.15 -8.97
#